data_ff5bc93dffe163d59719ab5589297526
#
_entry.id   ff5bc93dffe163d59719ab5589297526
#
_cell.length_a   1.000
_cell.length_b   1.000
_cell.length_c   1.000
_cell.angle_alpha   90.00
_cell.angle_beta   90.00
_cell.angle_gamma   90.00
#
_symmetry.space_group_name_H-M   'P 1'
#
loop_
_entity.id
_entity.type
_entity.pdbx_description
1 polymer ?
#
loop_
_entity_poly.entity_id
_entity_poly.type
_entity_poly.pdbx_seq_one_letter_code
_entity_poly.pdbx_strand_id
1 'polypeptide(L)'
;MARLKVKYTEEVAPALFKKFGYKSTMQIPKIDKVVVNVGCGEARENAKVLDAVVKDLSAITGQKAVVTKAKKSVANFKLREGMPIGAKVTLRGDKMYEFLDRLFSVALPRVRDFRGINPNSFDGRGNYALGLKEQLIFPEIEYDKIDKIRGMDVVICTTANTDEEARELLKLVGAPFAR
;
A
#
# COMPACT_ATOMS: atom_id res chain seq x y z
N MET A 1 -18.03 -7.27 7.60
CA MET A 1 -16.84 -8.06 7.19
C MET A 1 -16.46 -7.60 5.79
N ALA A 2 -15.20 -7.29 5.53
CA ALA A 2 -14.74 -6.77 4.23
C ALA A 2 -14.93 -7.83 3.12
N ARG A 3 -15.42 -7.41 1.94
CA ARG A 3 -15.68 -8.29 0.79
C ARG A 3 -14.48 -9.14 0.39
N LEU A 4 -13.30 -8.55 0.31
CA LEU A 4 -12.06 -9.26 -0.02
C LEU A 4 -11.64 -10.28 1.06
N LYS A 5 -11.98 -10.06 2.32
CA LYS A 5 -11.70 -11.02 3.38
C LYS A 5 -12.55 -12.27 3.23
N VAL A 6 -13.83 -12.11 2.88
CA VAL A 6 -14.73 -13.24 2.57
C VAL A 6 -14.17 -14.00 1.36
N LYS A 7 -13.89 -13.29 0.27
CA LYS A 7 -13.28 -13.88 -0.94
C LYS A 7 -12.00 -14.64 -0.64
N TYR A 8 -11.13 -14.08 0.22
CA TYR A 8 -9.91 -14.78 0.63
C TYR A 8 -10.21 -16.12 1.31
N THR A 9 -11.17 -16.15 2.23
CA THR A 9 -11.50 -17.36 2.98
C THR A 9 -12.18 -18.42 2.12
N GLU A 10 -13.11 -18.02 1.24
CA GLU A 10 -13.97 -18.94 0.47
C GLU A 10 -13.33 -19.41 -0.83
N GLU A 11 -12.57 -18.55 -1.51
CA GLU A 11 -12.04 -18.84 -2.84
C GLU A 11 -10.50 -18.93 -2.87
N VAL A 12 -9.80 -17.93 -2.32
CA VAL A 12 -8.35 -17.78 -2.48
C VAL A 12 -7.58 -18.82 -1.68
N ALA A 13 -7.91 -19.01 -0.41
CA ALA A 13 -7.20 -19.93 0.46
C ALA A 13 -7.31 -21.41 -0.02
N PRO A 14 -8.51 -21.92 -0.40
CA PRO A 14 -8.62 -23.27 -0.98
C PRO A 14 -7.88 -23.43 -2.30
N ALA A 15 -7.89 -22.40 -3.16
CA ALA A 15 -7.19 -22.41 -4.45
C ALA A 15 -5.66 -22.49 -4.26
N LEU A 16 -5.10 -21.70 -3.36
CA LEU A 16 -3.67 -21.73 -3.01
C LEU A 16 -3.28 -23.06 -2.38
N PHE A 17 -4.09 -23.59 -1.46
CA PHE A 17 -3.86 -24.90 -0.84
C PHE A 17 -3.74 -26.01 -1.88
N LYS A 18 -4.65 -26.04 -2.84
CA LYS A 18 -4.66 -27.03 -3.94
C LYS A 18 -3.48 -26.84 -4.89
N LYS A 19 -3.11 -25.58 -5.21
CA LYS A 19 -2.05 -25.26 -6.18
C LYS A 19 -0.65 -25.61 -5.67
N PHE A 20 -0.35 -25.25 -4.42
CA PHE A 20 0.97 -25.43 -3.84
C PHE A 20 1.12 -26.68 -2.97
N GLY A 21 0.03 -27.42 -2.71
CA GLY A 21 0.07 -28.70 -1.98
C GLY A 21 0.55 -28.56 -0.54
N TYR A 22 0.10 -27.55 0.18
CA TYR A 22 0.48 -27.33 1.59
C TYR A 22 0.04 -28.49 2.49
N LYS A 23 0.85 -28.81 3.51
CA LYS A 23 0.54 -29.86 4.48
C LYS A 23 -0.48 -29.42 5.53
N SER A 24 -0.57 -28.14 5.80
CA SER A 24 -1.46 -27.57 6.80
C SER A 24 -2.11 -26.27 6.28
N THR A 25 -3.34 -26.01 6.68
CA THR A 25 -4.06 -24.77 6.38
C THR A 25 -3.37 -23.51 6.94
N MET A 26 -2.56 -23.69 7.99
CA MET A 26 -1.78 -22.59 8.58
C MET A 26 -0.58 -22.14 7.71
N GLN A 27 -0.17 -22.96 6.73
CA GLN A 27 0.90 -22.60 5.79
C GLN A 27 0.42 -21.73 4.63
N ILE A 28 -0.89 -21.64 4.43
CA ILE A 28 -1.46 -20.83 3.32
C ILE A 28 -1.04 -19.38 3.50
N PRO A 29 -0.43 -18.76 2.46
CA PRO A 29 -0.03 -17.35 2.53
C PRO A 29 -1.25 -16.45 2.67
N LYS A 30 -1.13 -15.46 3.53
CA LYS A 30 -2.15 -14.42 3.76
C LYS A 30 -1.51 -13.03 3.73
N ILE A 31 -2.32 -12.01 3.51
CA ILE A 31 -1.88 -10.63 3.64
C ILE A 31 -1.83 -10.29 5.13
N ASP A 32 -0.65 -9.88 5.61
CA ASP A 32 -0.43 -9.52 7.02
C ASP A 32 -0.77 -8.05 7.28
N LYS A 33 -0.22 -7.16 6.46
CA LYS A 33 -0.42 -5.71 6.58
C LYS A 33 -0.21 -5.02 5.24
N VAL A 34 -0.79 -3.82 5.14
CA VAL A 34 -0.49 -2.87 4.06
C VAL A 34 0.05 -1.60 4.68
N VAL A 35 1.18 -1.13 4.18
CA VAL A 35 1.80 0.12 4.60
C VAL A 35 1.68 1.11 3.45
N VAL A 36 1.06 2.26 3.72
CA VAL A 36 1.01 3.38 2.79
C VAL A 36 1.95 4.45 3.31
N ASN A 37 2.90 4.87 2.50
CA ASN A 37 3.92 5.86 2.84
C ASN A 37 3.92 7.01 1.84
N VAL A 38 4.08 8.22 2.34
CA VAL A 38 4.32 9.42 1.53
C VAL A 38 5.60 10.08 2.00
N GLY A 39 6.59 10.16 1.12
CA GLY A 39 7.82 10.89 1.37
C GLY A 39 7.62 12.38 1.08
N CYS A 40 7.91 13.23 2.05
CA CYS A 40 7.78 14.68 1.98
C CYS A 40 9.10 15.37 2.29
N GLY A 41 10.01 15.43 1.32
CA GLY A 41 11.28 16.16 1.48
C GLY A 41 11.08 17.68 1.69
N GLU A 42 9.98 18.22 1.16
CA GLU A 42 9.59 19.63 1.31
C GLU A 42 9.19 20.00 2.76
N ALA A 43 8.77 19.03 3.56
CA ALA A 43 8.40 19.24 4.97
C ALA A 43 9.56 19.77 5.82
N ARG A 44 10.78 19.62 5.34
CA ARG A 44 12.00 20.21 5.91
C ARG A 44 11.96 21.73 5.94
N GLU A 45 11.41 22.35 4.91
CA GLU A 45 11.32 23.81 4.76
C GLU A 45 9.98 24.34 5.26
N ASN A 46 8.91 23.57 5.09
CA ASN A 46 7.57 23.96 5.48
C ASN A 46 6.81 22.82 6.17
N ALA A 47 6.70 22.87 7.48
CA ALA A 47 6.01 21.86 8.29
C ALA A 47 4.51 21.73 7.97
N LYS A 48 3.85 22.81 7.48
CA LYS A 48 2.43 22.79 7.12
C LYS A 48 2.11 21.82 5.98
N VAL A 49 3.08 21.58 5.09
CA VAL A 49 2.97 20.59 4.01
C VAL A 49 2.70 19.19 4.58
N LEU A 50 3.34 18.87 5.70
CA LEU A 50 3.16 17.56 6.32
C LEU A 50 1.76 17.37 6.93
N ASP A 51 1.18 18.45 7.47
CA ASP A 51 -0.19 18.40 8.01
C ASP A 51 -1.21 18.10 6.89
N ALA A 52 -1.01 18.68 5.71
CA ALA A 52 -1.82 18.37 4.52
C ALA A 52 -1.69 16.89 4.13
N VAL A 53 -0.46 16.36 4.08
CA VAL A 53 -0.21 14.93 3.75
C VAL A 53 -0.82 13.99 4.79
N VAL A 54 -0.72 14.31 6.08
CA VAL A 54 -1.34 13.53 7.15
C VAL A 54 -2.86 13.51 7.00
N LYS A 55 -3.46 14.65 6.62
CA LYS A 55 -4.90 14.76 6.36
C LYS A 55 -5.31 13.90 5.17
N ASP A 56 -4.60 14.00 4.04
CA ASP A 56 -4.88 13.21 2.83
C ASP A 56 -4.77 11.71 3.10
N LEU A 57 -3.66 11.26 3.71
CA LEU A 57 -3.49 9.85 4.08
C LEU A 57 -4.58 9.36 5.03
N SER A 58 -4.98 10.20 5.99
CA SER A 58 -6.03 9.83 6.95
C SER A 58 -7.39 9.73 6.26
N ALA A 59 -7.67 10.57 5.26
CA ALA A 59 -8.89 10.50 4.46
C ALA A 59 -8.93 9.21 3.60
N ILE A 60 -7.82 8.90 2.91
CA ILE A 60 -7.71 7.71 2.06
C ILE A 60 -7.85 6.41 2.86
N THR A 61 -7.17 6.34 4.01
CA THR A 61 -7.04 5.08 4.78
C THR A 61 -8.09 4.91 5.86
N GLY A 62 -8.78 5.97 6.25
CA GLY A 62 -9.68 5.98 7.41
C GLY A 62 -8.97 5.76 8.76
N GLN A 63 -7.64 5.97 8.79
CA GLN A 63 -6.81 5.84 9.99
C GLN A 63 -5.83 7.00 10.07
N LYS A 64 -5.62 7.56 11.25
CA LYS A 64 -4.67 8.66 11.47
C LYS A 64 -3.26 8.26 11.06
N ALA A 65 -2.65 9.05 10.17
CA ALA A 65 -1.29 8.83 9.72
C ALA A 65 -0.26 9.20 10.82
N VAL A 66 0.83 8.46 10.84
CA VAL A 66 1.97 8.70 11.74
C VAL A 66 3.06 9.44 10.99
N VAL A 67 3.51 10.56 11.55
CA VAL A 67 4.64 11.33 11.01
C VAL A 67 5.93 10.55 11.17
N THR A 68 6.68 10.40 10.09
CA THR A 68 7.99 9.77 10.10
C THR A 68 9.10 10.81 10.23
N LYS A 69 10.04 10.54 11.13
CA LYS A 69 11.16 11.44 11.45
C LYS A 69 12.47 10.84 10.93
N ALA A 70 13.42 11.72 10.58
CA ALA A 70 14.75 11.33 10.18
C ALA A 70 15.48 10.62 11.32
N LYS A 71 16.10 9.49 11.01
CA LYS A 71 16.90 8.69 11.98
C LYS A 71 18.35 9.16 12.10
N LYS A 72 18.86 9.82 11.08
CA LYS A 72 20.26 10.31 11.01
C LYS A 72 20.29 11.69 10.36
N SER A 73 21.26 12.50 10.77
CA SER A 73 21.56 13.78 10.12
C SER A 73 22.34 13.55 8.83
N VAL A 74 21.93 14.18 7.73
CA VAL A 74 22.61 14.12 6.41
C VAL A 74 22.79 15.54 5.89
N ALA A 75 24.04 16.02 5.87
CA ALA A 75 24.38 17.40 5.50
C ALA A 75 23.97 17.72 4.04
N ASN A 76 24.20 16.82 3.10
CA ASN A 76 23.87 17.01 1.68
C ASN A 76 22.38 17.28 1.45
N PHE A 77 21.52 16.71 2.26
CA PHE A 77 20.07 16.92 2.21
C PHE A 77 19.60 18.00 3.19
N LYS A 78 20.50 18.70 3.88
CA LYS A 78 20.19 19.67 4.95
C LYS A 78 19.21 19.09 5.99
N LEU A 79 19.40 17.81 6.32
CA LEU A 79 18.54 17.04 7.19
C LEU A 79 19.20 16.85 8.56
N ARG A 80 18.46 17.11 9.62
CA ARG A 80 18.87 16.82 11.00
C ARG A 80 18.06 15.67 11.56
N GLU A 81 18.65 14.92 12.47
CA GLU A 81 17.96 13.87 13.22
C GLU A 81 16.71 14.43 13.92
N GLY A 82 15.61 13.68 13.88
CA GLY A 82 14.35 14.08 14.46
C GLY A 82 13.47 14.98 13.58
N MET A 83 13.97 15.50 12.45
CA MET A 83 13.15 16.30 11.54
C MET A 83 12.06 15.47 10.88
N PRO A 84 10.82 15.99 10.77
CA PRO A 84 9.73 15.31 10.08
C PRO A 84 10.01 15.30 8.56
N ILE A 85 9.92 14.13 7.94
CA ILE A 85 10.24 13.93 6.51
C ILE A 85 9.16 13.21 5.71
N GLY A 86 8.11 12.76 6.35
CA GLY A 86 7.03 12.04 5.69
C GLY A 86 5.94 11.59 6.63
N ALA A 87 4.99 10.86 6.10
CA ALA A 87 3.91 10.24 6.87
C ALA A 87 3.66 8.82 6.37
N LYS A 88 3.26 7.94 7.28
CA LYS A 88 2.89 6.55 6.93
C LYS A 88 1.66 6.10 7.72
N VAL A 89 0.94 5.14 7.13
CA VAL A 89 -0.14 4.41 7.78
C VAL A 89 0.11 2.92 7.62
N THR A 90 -0.13 2.15 8.68
CA THR A 90 -0.09 0.69 8.62
C THR A 90 -1.49 0.16 8.86
N LEU A 91 -2.04 -0.52 7.86
CA LEU A 91 -3.38 -1.09 7.89
C LEU A 91 -3.31 -2.60 8.13
N ARG A 92 -4.22 -3.12 8.96
CA ARG A 92 -4.37 -4.54 9.27
C ARG A 92 -5.85 -4.91 9.35
N GLY A 93 -6.13 -6.21 9.27
CA GLY A 93 -7.48 -6.75 9.44
C GLY A 93 -8.47 -6.22 8.39
N ASP A 94 -9.70 -5.92 8.80
CA ASP A 94 -10.77 -5.52 7.88
C ASP A 94 -10.46 -4.22 7.14
N LYS A 95 -9.86 -3.23 7.82
CA LYS A 95 -9.44 -1.96 7.18
C LYS A 95 -8.44 -2.17 6.04
N MET A 96 -7.54 -3.13 6.19
CA MET A 96 -6.57 -3.51 5.16
C MET A 96 -7.26 -4.07 3.93
N TYR A 97 -8.20 -5.00 4.11
CA TYR A 97 -8.93 -5.59 2.99
C TYR A 97 -9.82 -4.58 2.28
N GLU A 98 -10.48 -3.69 3.01
CA GLU A 98 -11.29 -2.61 2.42
C GLU A 98 -10.43 -1.62 1.63
N PHE A 99 -9.26 -1.26 2.14
CA PHE A 99 -8.32 -0.42 1.40
C PHE A 99 -7.85 -1.10 0.11
N LEU A 100 -7.47 -2.38 0.15
CA LEU A 100 -7.06 -3.13 -1.04
C LEU A 100 -8.19 -3.25 -2.06
N ASP A 101 -9.42 -3.46 -1.61
CA ASP A 101 -10.57 -3.52 -2.50
C ASP A 101 -10.77 -2.20 -3.27
N ARG A 102 -10.73 -1.07 -2.58
CA ARG A 102 -10.80 0.25 -3.21
C ARG A 102 -9.60 0.52 -4.11
N LEU A 103 -8.40 0.14 -3.69
CA LEU A 103 -7.20 0.30 -4.48
C LEU A 103 -7.30 -0.44 -5.82
N PHE A 104 -7.68 -1.72 -5.82
CA PHE A 104 -7.71 -2.55 -7.02
C PHE A 104 -8.92 -2.28 -7.90
N SER A 105 -10.11 -2.05 -7.31
CA SER A 105 -11.37 -1.92 -8.04
C SER A 105 -11.66 -0.49 -8.48
N VAL A 106 -11.19 0.52 -7.76
CA VAL A 106 -11.56 1.92 -8.00
C VAL A 106 -10.37 2.79 -8.34
N ALA A 107 -9.31 2.78 -7.50
CA ALA A 107 -8.21 3.71 -7.62
C ALA A 107 -7.29 3.40 -8.83
N LEU A 108 -6.84 2.15 -8.97
CA LEU A 108 -5.94 1.77 -10.07
C LEU A 108 -6.55 1.96 -11.46
N PRO A 109 -7.83 1.62 -11.74
CA PRO A 109 -8.44 1.90 -13.03
C PRO A 109 -8.51 3.39 -13.39
N ARG A 110 -8.45 4.29 -12.41
CA ARG A 110 -8.44 5.75 -12.61
C ARG A 110 -7.06 6.32 -12.92
N VAL A 111 -6.00 5.51 -12.80
CA VAL A 111 -4.65 5.92 -13.19
C VAL A 111 -4.61 6.14 -14.69
N ARG A 112 -4.04 7.28 -15.10
CA ARG A 112 -3.88 7.59 -16.52
C ARG A 112 -2.99 6.56 -17.21
N ASP A 113 -3.44 6.07 -18.38
CA ASP A 113 -2.73 5.05 -19.17
C ASP A 113 -2.40 3.76 -18.40
N PHE A 114 -3.31 3.34 -17.52
CA PHE A 114 -3.11 2.15 -16.71
C PHE A 114 -3.08 0.89 -17.57
N ARG A 115 -1.97 0.15 -17.52
CA ARG A 115 -1.75 -1.13 -18.25
C ARG A 115 -1.57 -2.32 -17.31
N GLY A 116 -1.81 -2.13 -16.03
CA GLY A 116 -1.55 -3.12 -14.97
C GLY A 116 -0.36 -2.74 -14.09
N ILE A 117 -0.27 -3.40 -12.94
CA ILE A 117 0.84 -3.22 -11.99
C ILE A 117 2.01 -4.13 -12.37
N ASN A 118 3.22 -3.72 -12.04
CA ASN A 118 4.43 -4.46 -12.39
C ASN A 118 4.47 -5.84 -11.69
N PRO A 119 4.55 -6.96 -12.43
CA PRO A 119 4.58 -8.29 -11.83
C PRO A 119 5.89 -8.65 -11.14
N ASN A 120 6.94 -7.85 -11.28
CA ASN A 120 8.30 -8.12 -10.77
C ASN A 120 8.69 -7.23 -9.57
N SER A 121 7.75 -6.48 -8.98
CA SER A 121 8.03 -5.59 -7.84
C SER A 121 7.94 -6.32 -6.47
N PHE A 122 8.45 -7.54 -6.41
CA PHE A 122 8.58 -8.33 -5.18
C PHE A 122 10.01 -8.21 -4.60
N ASP A 123 10.13 -8.44 -3.30
CA ASP A 123 11.39 -8.30 -2.55
C ASP A 123 12.19 -9.61 -2.39
N GLY A 124 11.78 -10.71 -3.00
CA GLY A 124 12.38 -12.04 -2.82
C GLY A 124 11.82 -12.83 -1.63
N ARG A 125 10.96 -12.20 -0.81
CA ARG A 125 10.35 -12.79 0.40
C ARG A 125 8.83 -12.70 0.41
N GLY A 126 8.23 -12.49 -0.75
CA GLY A 126 6.78 -12.45 -0.90
C GLY A 126 6.12 -11.13 -0.53
N ASN A 127 6.84 -10.04 -0.31
CA ASN A 127 6.26 -8.72 -0.15
C ASN A 127 6.25 -7.98 -1.50
N TYR A 128 5.23 -7.16 -1.71
CA TYR A 128 5.02 -6.44 -2.96
C TYR A 128 5.01 -4.92 -2.72
N ALA A 129 5.70 -4.16 -3.57
CA ALA A 129 5.73 -2.71 -3.50
C ALA A 129 5.14 -2.08 -4.77
N LEU A 130 4.27 -1.10 -4.60
CA LEU A 130 3.60 -0.35 -5.65
C LEU A 130 3.78 1.15 -5.44
N GLY A 131 4.40 1.83 -6.40
CA GLY A 131 4.47 3.29 -6.43
C GLY A 131 3.28 3.89 -7.18
N LEU A 132 2.58 4.82 -6.56
CA LEU A 132 1.52 5.62 -7.15
C LEU A 132 2.02 7.04 -7.36
N LYS A 133 1.80 7.61 -8.54
CA LYS A 133 2.30 8.95 -8.88
C LYS A 133 1.43 10.07 -8.31
N GLU A 134 0.15 9.82 -8.12
CA GLU A 134 -0.85 10.83 -7.78
C GLU A 134 -1.83 10.31 -6.72
N GLN A 135 -2.12 11.12 -5.69
CA GLN A 135 -3.15 10.80 -4.69
C GLN A 135 -4.58 10.98 -5.23
N LEU A 136 -4.74 11.69 -6.33
CA LEU A 136 -6.05 12.00 -6.94
C LEU A 136 -6.82 10.79 -7.48
N ILE A 137 -6.15 9.65 -7.63
CA ILE A 137 -6.78 8.41 -8.05
C ILE A 137 -7.80 7.89 -7.01
N PHE A 138 -7.66 8.32 -5.75
CA PHE A 138 -8.59 7.96 -4.68
C PHE A 138 -9.79 8.91 -4.69
N PRO A 139 -11.03 8.38 -4.71
CA PRO A 139 -12.25 9.19 -4.76
C PRO A 139 -12.47 10.03 -3.49
N GLU A 140 -11.83 9.68 -2.38
CA GLU A 140 -11.89 10.40 -1.13
C GLU A 140 -11.16 11.75 -1.15
N ILE A 141 -10.31 11.96 -2.17
CA ILE A 141 -9.52 13.19 -2.33
C ILE A 141 -10.19 14.09 -3.37
N GLU A 142 -10.60 15.27 -2.94
CA GLU A 142 -11.15 16.32 -3.81
C GLU A 142 -10.02 17.19 -4.34
N TYR A 143 -10.02 17.44 -5.66
CA TYR A 143 -8.99 18.24 -6.33
C TYR A 143 -8.84 19.65 -5.73
N ASP A 144 -9.95 20.28 -5.38
CA ASP A 144 -9.97 21.66 -4.87
C ASP A 144 -9.41 21.81 -3.45
N LYS A 145 -9.24 20.70 -2.73
CA LYS A 145 -8.78 20.68 -1.33
C LYS A 145 -7.31 20.29 -1.17
N ILE A 146 -6.67 19.89 -2.25
CA ILE A 146 -5.27 19.51 -2.21
C ILE A 146 -4.34 20.71 -2.40
N ASP A 147 -3.25 20.73 -1.66
CA ASP A 147 -2.18 21.72 -1.79
C ASP A 147 -1.28 21.44 -3.00
N LYS A 148 -0.92 20.16 -3.20
CA LYS A 148 -0.05 19.71 -4.28
C LYS A 148 -0.31 18.25 -4.61
N ILE A 149 -0.15 17.88 -5.88
CA ILE A 149 -0.14 16.46 -6.32
C ILE A 149 1.11 15.78 -5.78
N ARG A 150 0.93 14.68 -5.03
CA ARG A 150 2.00 13.88 -4.44
C ARG A 150 1.80 12.41 -4.74
N GLY A 151 2.93 11.74 -4.96
CA GLY A 151 2.96 10.29 -5.04
C GLY A 151 2.95 9.64 -3.67
N MET A 152 2.69 8.34 -3.67
CA MET A 152 2.74 7.50 -2.48
C MET A 152 3.22 6.09 -2.82
N ASP A 153 3.79 5.43 -1.84
CA ASP A 153 4.19 4.03 -1.93
C ASP A 153 3.23 3.17 -1.12
N VAL A 154 2.74 2.10 -1.74
CA VAL A 154 1.90 1.09 -1.10
C VAL A 154 2.70 -0.21 -1.04
N VAL A 155 3.00 -0.67 0.18
CA VAL A 155 3.71 -1.93 0.41
C VAL A 155 2.74 -2.94 1.00
N ILE A 156 2.56 -4.06 0.30
CA ILE A 156 1.72 -5.19 0.73
C ILE A 156 2.64 -6.26 1.30
N CYS A 157 2.58 -6.44 2.60
CA CYS A 157 3.33 -7.48 3.29
C CYS A 157 2.47 -8.74 3.40
N THR A 158 3.04 -9.87 2.99
CA THR A 158 2.40 -11.18 3.06
C THR A 158 3.17 -12.14 3.96
N THR A 159 2.57 -13.26 4.30
CA THR A 159 3.21 -14.35 5.01
C THR A 159 3.77 -15.43 4.06
N ALA A 160 3.79 -15.15 2.75
CA ALA A 160 4.37 -16.05 1.76
C ALA A 160 5.88 -16.20 1.96
N ASN A 161 6.40 -17.39 1.68
CA ASN A 161 7.84 -17.65 1.75
C ASN A 161 8.56 -17.31 0.45
N THR A 162 7.84 -17.36 -0.68
CA THR A 162 8.36 -17.10 -2.02
C THR A 162 7.54 -16.05 -2.75
N ASP A 163 8.16 -15.37 -3.72
CA ASP A 163 7.47 -14.39 -4.56
C ASP A 163 6.40 -15.02 -5.45
N GLU A 164 6.56 -16.30 -5.82
CA GLU A 164 5.56 -17.03 -6.61
C GLU A 164 4.26 -17.23 -5.84
N GLU A 165 4.36 -17.63 -4.57
CA GLU A 165 3.20 -17.77 -3.67
C GLU A 165 2.48 -16.43 -3.49
N ALA A 166 3.25 -15.37 -3.26
CA ALA A 166 2.70 -14.02 -3.08
C ALA A 166 2.06 -13.48 -4.35
N ARG A 167 2.67 -13.73 -5.51
CA ARG A 167 2.11 -13.32 -6.81
C ARG A 167 0.78 -13.99 -7.06
N GLU A 168 0.69 -15.28 -6.81
CA GLU A 168 -0.56 -16.02 -6.99
C GLU A 168 -1.63 -15.57 -5.98
N LEU A 169 -1.24 -15.35 -4.73
CA LEU A 169 -2.12 -14.78 -3.70
C LEU A 169 -2.73 -13.46 -4.17
N LEU A 170 -1.89 -12.50 -4.59
CA LEU A 170 -2.34 -11.18 -5.02
C LEU A 170 -3.20 -11.26 -6.30
N LYS A 171 -2.85 -12.14 -7.24
CA LYS A 171 -3.63 -12.38 -8.46
C LYS A 171 -5.04 -12.89 -8.14
N LEU A 172 -5.17 -13.86 -7.25
CA LEU A 172 -6.46 -14.41 -6.84
C LEU A 172 -7.30 -13.39 -6.04
N VAL A 173 -6.65 -12.56 -5.23
CA VAL A 173 -7.32 -11.45 -4.52
C VAL A 173 -7.88 -10.43 -5.51
N GLY A 174 -7.26 -10.25 -6.68
CA GLY A 174 -7.74 -9.38 -7.75
C GLY A 174 -6.77 -8.26 -8.12
N ALA A 175 -5.50 -8.37 -7.78
CA ALA A 175 -4.48 -7.40 -8.20
C ALA A 175 -4.31 -7.43 -9.73
N PRO A 176 -4.44 -6.28 -10.42
CA PRO A 176 -4.41 -6.20 -11.88
C PRO A 176 -2.96 -6.15 -12.39
N PHE A 177 -2.28 -7.28 -12.43
CA PHE A 177 -0.93 -7.37 -12.99
C PHE A 177 -0.91 -7.10 -14.50
N ALA A 178 0.12 -6.42 -14.97
CA ALA A 178 0.41 -6.27 -16.40
C ALA A 178 0.66 -7.65 -17.03
N ARG A 179 0.20 -7.82 -18.28
CA ARG A 179 0.41 -9.03 -19.08
C ARG A 179 1.77 -9.01 -19.74
#